data_6ddc31ab25829fe332f79b350c8c7864
#
_entry.id   6ddc31ab25829fe332f79b350c8c7864
#
_cell.length_a   1.000
_cell.length_b   1.000
_cell.length_c   1.000
_cell.angle_alpha   90.00
_cell.angle_beta   90.00
_cell.angle_gamma   90.00
#
_symmetry.space_group_name_H-M   'P 1'
#
loop_
_entity.id
_entity.type
_entity.pdbx_description
1 polymer ?
#
loop_
_entity_poly.entity_id
_entity_poly.type
_entity_poly.pdbx_seq_one_letter_code
_entity_poly.pdbx_strand_id
1 'polypeptide(L)'
;FVDLIDGAMARQIGHGTPYGAVLDATLDRIADGAVIGSILWWEINNRPDDTWLLITTIVTLVFSEVISYAKARAEASGIPVNNGLIERPERLIIGLVGIGFTGIGLYFDVQWMTYFINAAMWILAIGSIITVGQRLHVVSHAPHAREDFDVQH
;
A
#
# COMPACT_ATOMS: atom_id res chain seq x y z
N PHE A 1 18.93 -4.18 -2.90
CA PHE A 1 20.14 -4.44 -3.71
C PHE A 1 19.76 -4.72 -5.17
N VAL A 2 18.67 -5.48 -5.41
CA VAL A 2 18.15 -5.76 -6.76
C VAL A 2 17.62 -4.49 -7.44
N ASP A 3 16.89 -3.62 -6.72
CA ASP A 3 16.38 -2.34 -7.25
C ASP A 3 17.49 -1.37 -7.72
N LEU A 4 18.69 -1.44 -7.11
CA LEU A 4 19.82 -0.61 -7.50
C LEU A 4 20.44 -1.07 -8.82
N ILE A 5 20.39 -2.38 -9.10
CA ILE A 5 20.94 -2.97 -10.32
C ILE A 5 19.97 -2.76 -11.49
N ASP A 6 18.67 -2.98 -11.28
CA ASP A 6 17.65 -2.80 -12.31
C ASP A 6 17.44 -1.31 -12.66
N GLY A 7 17.47 -0.42 -11.68
CA GLY A 7 17.38 1.02 -11.90
C GLY A 7 18.59 1.60 -12.65
N ALA A 8 19.79 1.06 -12.44
CA ALA A 8 20.99 1.47 -13.15
C ALA A 8 21.00 0.96 -14.59
N MET A 9 20.56 -0.28 -14.82
CA MET A 9 20.45 -0.86 -16.18
C MET A 9 19.32 -0.23 -16.99
N ALA A 10 18.17 0.06 -16.38
CA ALA A 10 17.05 0.72 -17.04
C ALA A 10 17.40 2.16 -17.50
N ARG A 11 18.18 2.89 -16.73
CA ARG A 11 18.68 4.23 -17.12
C ARG A 11 19.69 4.20 -18.24
N GLN A 12 20.47 3.12 -18.39
CA GLN A 12 21.43 2.97 -19.48
C GLN A 12 20.79 2.56 -20.81
N ILE A 13 19.62 1.89 -20.79
CA ILE A 13 18.94 1.37 -22.00
C ILE A 13 17.82 2.31 -22.50
N GLY A 14 17.45 3.34 -21.71
CA GLY A 14 16.53 4.41 -22.14
C GLY A 14 15.05 4.03 -22.25
N HIS A 15 14.67 2.74 -22.12
CA HIS A 15 13.28 2.28 -22.14
C HIS A 15 13.12 1.05 -21.24
N GLY A 16 12.34 1.16 -20.19
CA GLY A 16 11.91 0.00 -19.40
C GLY A 16 11.09 -0.95 -20.28
N THR A 17 11.31 -2.26 -20.15
CA THR A 17 10.49 -3.24 -20.87
C THR A 17 9.10 -3.37 -20.24
N PRO A 18 8.03 -3.66 -21.01
CA PRO A 18 6.71 -3.96 -20.43
C PRO A 18 6.76 -5.08 -19.39
N TYR A 19 7.61 -6.08 -19.59
CA TYR A 19 7.86 -7.17 -18.64
C TYR A 19 8.47 -6.63 -17.34
N GLY A 20 9.48 -5.76 -17.42
CA GLY A 20 10.11 -5.15 -16.25
C GLY A 20 9.12 -4.35 -15.40
N ALA A 21 8.25 -3.58 -16.04
CA ALA A 21 7.22 -2.82 -15.34
C ALA A 21 6.19 -3.72 -14.62
N VAL A 22 5.79 -4.83 -15.24
CA VAL A 22 4.87 -5.80 -14.61
C VAL A 22 5.57 -6.53 -13.46
N LEU A 23 6.84 -6.92 -13.65
CA LEU A 23 7.61 -7.59 -12.62
C LEU A 23 7.81 -6.69 -11.39
N ASP A 24 8.22 -5.44 -11.60
CA ASP A 24 8.38 -4.44 -10.54
C ASP A 24 7.07 -4.24 -9.75
N ALA A 25 5.96 -3.99 -10.46
CA ALA A 25 4.65 -3.86 -9.83
C ALA A 25 4.24 -5.10 -9.04
N THR A 26 4.59 -6.29 -9.50
CA THR A 26 4.28 -7.56 -8.82
C THR A 26 5.12 -7.73 -7.55
N LEU A 27 6.43 -7.51 -7.65
CA LEU A 27 7.33 -7.59 -6.51
C LEU A 27 6.97 -6.58 -5.44
N ASP A 28 6.54 -5.39 -5.83
CA ASP A 28 6.04 -4.36 -4.94
C ASP A 28 4.81 -4.84 -4.13
N ARG A 29 3.87 -5.55 -4.78
CA ARG A 29 2.70 -6.10 -4.07
C ARG A 29 3.10 -7.18 -3.08
N ILE A 30 3.99 -8.07 -3.48
CA ILE A 30 4.49 -9.12 -2.60
C ILE A 30 5.21 -8.50 -1.39
N ALA A 31 6.04 -7.48 -1.60
CA ALA A 31 6.76 -6.81 -0.53
C ALA A 31 5.80 -6.09 0.45
N ASP A 32 4.85 -5.31 -0.07
CA ASP A 32 3.85 -4.62 0.75
C ASP A 32 3.03 -5.61 1.59
N GLY A 33 2.55 -6.70 0.95
CA GLY A 33 1.82 -7.77 1.61
C GLY A 33 2.64 -8.49 2.68
N ALA A 34 3.93 -8.76 2.41
CA ALA A 34 4.83 -9.40 3.36
C ALA A 34 5.09 -8.52 4.59
N VAL A 35 5.29 -7.21 4.42
CA VAL A 35 5.49 -6.26 5.53
C VAL A 35 4.25 -6.22 6.42
N ILE A 36 3.07 -5.95 5.87
CA ILE A 36 1.84 -5.85 6.67
C ILE A 36 1.45 -7.23 7.24
N GLY A 37 1.65 -8.31 6.49
CA GLY A 37 1.41 -9.66 6.94
C GLY A 37 2.33 -10.08 8.11
N SER A 38 3.58 -9.62 8.13
CA SER A 38 4.49 -9.86 9.25
C SER A 38 4.08 -9.10 10.51
N ILE A 39 3.53 -7.88 10.36
CA ILE A 39 2.94 -7.13 11.47
C ILE A 39 1.77 -7.92 12.05
N LEU A 40 0.83 -8.33 11.20
CA LEU A 40 -0.33 -9.11 11.61
C LEU A 40 0.07 -10.42 12.32
N TRP A 41 1.08 -11.11 11.81
CA TRP A 41 1.62 -12.30 12.46
C TRP A 41 2.15 -12.01 13.87
N TRP A 42 2.90 -10.90 14.01
CA TRP A 42 3.42 -10.46 15.29
C TRP A 42 2.27 -10.11 16.27
N GLU A 43 1.25 -9.37 15.80
CA GLU A 43 0.08 -8.99 16.60
C GLU A 43 -0.66 -10.20 17.14
N ILE A 44 -0.95 -11.18 16.31
CA ILE A 44 -1.65 -12.43 16.71
C ILE A 44 -0.88 -13.17 17.82
N ASN A 45 0.46 -13.15 17.77
CA ASN A 45 1.27 -13.88 18.75
C ASN A 45 1.55 -13.08 20.04
N ASN A 46 1.54 -11.75 19.99
CA ASN A 46 1.94 -10.92 21.12
C ASN A 46 0.79 -10.09 21.71
N ARG A 47 -0.27 -9.84 20.94
CA ARG A 47 -1.41 -9.00 21.34
C ARG A 47 -2.75 -9.56 20.82
N PRO A 48 -3.06 -10.86 21.07
CA PRO A 48 -4.25 -11.52 20.49
C PRO A 48 -5.57 -10.89 20.96
N ASP A 49 -5.57 -10.24 22.12
CA ASP A 49 -6.77 -9.60 22.70
C ASP A 49 -7.04 -8.21 22.15
N ASP A 50 -6.09 -7.61 21.41
CA ASP A 50 -6.27 -6.29 20.77
C ASP A 50 -6.98 -6.43 19.43
N THR A 51 -8.26 -6.75 19.50
CA THR A 51 -9.11 -6.98 18.31
C THR A 51 -9.12 -5.78 17.37
N TRP A 52 -9.06 -4.56 17.90
CA TRP A 52 -9.06 -3.35 17.05
C TRP A 52 -7.76 -3.20 16.26
N LEU A 53 -6.64 -3.54 16.86
CA LEU A 53 -5.35 -3.55 16.17
C LEU A 53 -5.37 -4.57 15.03
N LEU A 54 -5.81 -5.80 15.29
CA LEU A 54 -5.95 -6.85 14.27
C LEU A 54 -6.86 -6.41 13.11
N ILE A 55 -8.02 -5.82 13.42
CA ILE A 55 -8.96 -5.33 12.39
C ILE A 55 -8.32 -4.25 11.54
N THR A 56 -7.68 -3.25 12.15
CA THR A 56 -7.05 -2.14 11.40
C THR A 56 -5.90 -2.62 10.53
N THR A 57 -5.13 -3.60 10.97
CA THR A 57 -4.04 -4.20 10.18
C THR A 57 -4.59 -5.00 8.99
N ILE A 58 -5.66 -5.78 9.18
CA ILE A 58 -6.33 -6.49 8.07
C ILE A 58 -6.92 -5.48 7.07
N VAL A 59 -7.59 -4.45 7.55
CA VAL A 59 -8.12 -3.39 6.68
C VAL A 59 -7.01 -2.72 5.89
N THR A 60 -5.90 -2.37 6.55
CA THR A 60 -4.73 -1.79 5.89
C THR A 60 -4.18 -2.71 4.80
N LEU A 61 -4.05 -4.00 5.07
CA LEU A 61 -3.58 -5.00 4.11
C LEU A 61 -4.49 -5.02 2.87
N VAL A 62 -5.78 -5.24 3.07
CA VAL A 62 -6.75 -5.35 1.97
C VAL A 62 -6.81 -4.06 1.14
N PHE A 63 -6.96 -2.91 1.80
CA PHE A 63 -7.09 -1.64 1.08
C PHE A 63 -5.79 -1.20 0.41
N SER A 64 -4.62 -1.60 0.90
CA SER A 64 -3.33 -1.38 0.22
C SER A 64 -3.29 -2.04 -1.16
N GLU A 65 -3.79 -3.27 -1.26
CA GLU A 65 -3.86 -4.01 -2.52
C GLU A 65 -4.91 -3.39 -3.44
N VAL A 66 -6.09 -3.04 -2.90
CA VAL A 66 -7.17 -2.39 -3.65
C VAL A 66 -6.74 -1.04 -4.25
N ILE A 67 -6.01 -0.21 -3.49
CA ILE A 67 -5.45 1.07 -3.97
C ILE A 67 -4.61 0.86 -5.23
N SER A 68 -3.74 -0.12 -5.18
CA SER A 68 -2.81 -0.39 -6.26
C SER A 68 -3.49 -1.00 -7.48
N TYR A 69 -4.42 -1.93 -7.24
CA TYR A 69 -5.24 -2.50 -8.29
C TYR A 69 -6.10 -1.43 -8.97
N ALA A 70 -6.76 -0.56 -8.20
CA ALA A 70 -7.59 0.52 -8.73
C ALA A 70 -6.79 1.48 -9.62
N LYS A 71 -5.55 1.81 -9.22
CA LYS A 71 -4.64 2.64 -10.04
C LYS A 71 -4.31 1.94 -11.36
N ALA A 72 -3.80 0.72 -11.29
CA ALA A 72 -3.42 -0.04 -12.48
C ALA A 72 -4.61 -0.24 -13.45
N ARG A 73 -5.80 -0.48 -12.89
CA ARG A 73 -7.02 -0.66 -13.70
C ARG A 73 -7.48 0.63 -14.36
N ALA A 74 -7.42 1.76 -13.64
CA ALA A 74 -7.76 3.08 -14.19
C ALA A 74 -6.79 3.47 -15.32
N GLU A 75 -5.48 3.30 -15.10
CA GLU A 75 -4.46 3.57 -16.11
C GLU A 75 -4.63 2.69 -17.36
N ALA A 76 -4.95 1.42 -17.19
CA ALA A 76 -5.27 0.51 -18.30
C ALA A 76 -6.54 0.94 -19.08
N SER A 77 -7.44 1.68 -18.45
CA SER A 77 -8.62 2.27 -19.09
C SER A 77 -8.38 3.69 -19.63
N GLY A 78 -7.11 4.16 -19.66
CA GLY A 78 -6.76 5.48 -20.17
C GLY A 78 -7.09 6.64 -19.23
N ILE A 79 -7.44 6.36 -17.95
CA ILE A 79 -7.78 7.37 -16.96
C ILE A 79 -6.57 7.56 -16.02
N PRO A 80 -5.84 8.68 -16.09
CA PRO A 80 -4.72 8.92 -15.19
C PRO A 80 -5.23 9.22 -13.78
N VAL A 81 -4.81 8.40 -12.81
CA VAL A 81 -5.17 8.55 -11.39
C VAL A 81 -3.90 8.73 -10.58
N ASN A 82 -3.51 9.99 -10.38
CA ASN A 82 -2.32 10.35 -9.60
C ASN A 82 -2.64 10.89 -8.19
N ASN A 83 -3.90 10.79 -7.77
CA ASN A 83 -4.37 11.35 -6.51
C ASN A 83 -4.59 10.24 -5.48
N GLY A 84 -4.00 10.41 -4.30
CA GLY A 84 -4.22 9.57 -3.13
C GLY A 84 -3.65 10.25 -1.89
N LEU A 85 -4.36 10.16 -0.76
CA LEU A 85 -3.90 10.72 0.51
C LEU A 85 -2.71 9.94 1.05
N ILE A 86 -2.74 8.62 0.89
CA ILE A 86 -1.68 7.71 1.32
C ILE A 86 -1.28 6.84 0.13
N GLU A 87 -0.10 7.13 -0.41
CA GLU A 87 0.53 6.32 -1.43
C GLU A 87 1.51 5.31 -0.80
N ARG A 88 2.24 4.56 -1.61
CA ARG A 88 3.16 3.52 -1.14
C ARG A 88 4.24 4.02 -0.20
N PRO A 89 4.97 5.14 -0.49
CA PRO A 89 6.03 5.63 0.40
C PRO A 89 5.50 6.00 1.79
N GLU A 90 4.36 6.70 1.86
CA GLU A 90 3.77 7.12 3.12
C GLU A 90 3.36 5.90 3.96
N ARG A 91 2.77 4.86 3.33
CA ARG A 91 2.42 3.63 4.03
C ARG A 91 3.62 2.95 4.66
N LEU A 92 4.70 2.80 3.89
CA LEU A 92 5.93 2.19 4.39
C LEU A 92 6.54 2.99 5.54
N ILE A 93 6.62 4.32 5.40
CA ILE A 93 7.17 5.19 6.43
C ILE A 93 6.34 5.10 7.71
N ILE A 94 5.02 5.26 7.63
CA ILE A 94 4.13 5.22 8.80
C ILE A 94 4.21 3.84 9.47
N GLY A 95 4.16 2.77 8.69
CA GLY A 95 4.27 1.40 9.20
C GLY A 95 5.61 1.14 9.90
N LEU A 96 6.73 1.50 9.27
CA LEU A 96 8.07 1.32 9.83
C LEU A 96 8.29 2.18 11.09
N VAL A 97 7.78 3.41 11.13
CA VAL A 97 7.82 4.26 12.32
C VAL A 97 7.02 3.63 13.45
N GLY A 98 5.80 3.15 13.16
CA GLY A 98 4.95 2.45 14.15
C GLY A 98 5.64 1.24 14.76
N ILE A 99 6.21 0.36 13.92
CA ILE A 99 6.94 -0.83 14.36
C ILE A 99 8.21 -0.43 15.12
N GLY A 100 8.98 0.52 14.61
CA GLY A 100 10.24 0.96 15.19
C GLY A 100 10.05 1.48 16.61
N PHE A 101 9.12 2.41 16.83
CA PHE A 101 8.82 2.93 18.17
C PHE A 101 8.23 1.87 19.10
N THR A 102 7.38 0.99 18.59
CA THR A 102 6.87 -0.14 19.36
C THR A 102 8.00 -1.08 19.78
N GLY A 103 8.94 -1.41 18.90
CA GLY A 103 10.10 -2.23 19.21
C GLY A 103 11.02 -1.60 20.25
N ILE A 104 11.26 -0.30 20.15
CA ILE A 104 12.03 0.47 21.16
C ILE A 104 11.31 0.45 22.50
N GLY A 105 9.99 0.66 22.50
CA GLY A 105 9.16 0.60 23.72
C GLY A 105 9.23 -0.75 24.42
N LEU A 106 9.19 -1.85 23.66
CA LEU A 106 9.33 -3.20 24.20
C LEU A 106 10.74 -3.47 24.75
N TYR A 107 11.77 -2.96 24.08
CA TYR A 107 13.17 -3.16 24.52
C TYR A 107 13.50 -2.42 25.82
N PHE A 108 13.00 -1.19 25.98
CA PHE A 108 13.24 -0.34 27.14
C PHE A 108 12.14 -0.40 28.21
N ASP A 109 11.15 -1.29 28.05
CA ASP A 109 9.98 -1.42 28.93
C ASP A 109 9.17 -0.10 29.07
N VAL A 110 9.05 0.65 27.98
CA VAL A 110 8.32 1.92 27.92
C VAL A 110 6.94 1.68 27.33
N GLN A 111 5.96 1.40 28.17
CA GLN A 111 4.62 0.94 27.74
C GLN A 111 3.90 1.88 26.76
N TRP A 112 3.96 3.21 26.94
CA TRP A 112 3.25 4.13 26.03
C TRP A 112 3.78 4.07 24.59
N MET A 113 5.05 3.72 24.38
CA MET A 113 5.63 3.57 23.05
C MET A 113 5.08 2.34 22.33
N THR A 114 4.60 1.34 23.04
CA THR A 114 4.03 0.13 22.43
C THR A 114 2.70 0.39 21.72
N TYR A 115 2.08 1.54 21.96
CA TYR A 115 0.84 1.95 21.29
C TYR A 115 1.08 2.68 19.95
N PHE A 116 2.34 2.94 19.56
CA PHE A 116 2.63 3.55 18.26
C PHE A 116 2.16 2.70 17.09
N ILE A 117 2.23 1.38 17.21
CA ILE A 117 1.70 0.47 16.16
C ILE A 117 0.18 0.63 16.00
N ASN A 118 -0.56 0.79 17.11
CA ASN A 118 -2.01 1.03 17.05
C ASN A 118 -2.30 2.32 16.30
N ALA A 119 -1.62 3.42 16.65
CA ALA A 119 -1.79 4.70 15.98
C ALA A 119 -1.44 4.61 14.48
N ALA A 120 -0.33 3.97 14.14
CA ALA A 120 0.09 3.76 12.76
C ALA A 120 -0.96 2.96 11.96
N MET A 121 -1.46 1.84 12.49
CA MET A 121 -2.45 1.01 11.80
C MET A 121 -3.81 1.75 11.64
N TRP A 122 -4.24 2.54 12.63
CA TRP A 122 -5.43 3.38 12.48
C TRP A 122 -5.27 4.44 11.38
N ILE A 123 -4.13 5.14 11.35
CA ILE A 123 -3.83 6.14 10.33
C ILE A 123 -3.82 5.48 8.94
N LEU A 124 -3.17 4.33 8.82
CA LEU A 124 -3.07 3.60 7.56
C LEU A 124 -4.43 3.06 7.10
N ALA A 125 -5.22 2.49 8.00
CA ALA A 125 -6.54 1.96 7.66
C ALA A 125 -7.48 3.07 7.16
N ILE A 126 -7.62 4.16 7.93
CA ILE A 126 -8.48 5.30 7.57
C ILE A 126 -7.98 5.96 6.29
N GLY A 127 -6.69 6.24 6.19
CA GLY A 127 -6.09 6.88 5.03
C GLY A 127 -6.20 6.04 3.75
N SER A 128 -6.09 4.71 3.87
CA SER A 128 -6.27 3.80 2.74
C SER A 128 -7.72 3.76 2.25
N ILE A 129 -8.70 3.75 3.15
CA ILE A 129 -10.13 3.84 2.79
C ILE A 129 -10.41 5.16 2.07
N ILE A 130 -9.91 6.28 2.59
CA ILE A 130 -10.07 7.60 1.97
C ILE A 130 -9.43 7.60 0.57
N THR A 131 -8.23 7.06 0.43
CA THR A 131 -7.52 7.00 -0.86
C THR A 131 -8.29 6.19 -1.91
N VAL A 132 -8.88 5.05 -1.53
CA VAL A 132 -9.74 4.28 -2.44
C VAL A 132 -10.96 5.12 -2.85
N GLY A 133 -11.61 5.79 -1.89
CA GLY A 133 -12.74 6.67 -2.18
C GLY A 133 -12.38 7.79 -3.15
N GLN A 134 -11.24 8.46 -2.94
CA GLN A 134 -10.73 9.50 -3.84
C GLN A 134 -10.49 8.98 -5.26
N ARG A 135 -9.86 7.81 -5.41
CA ARG A 135 -9.59 7.21 -6.71
C ARG A 135 -10.87 6.82 -7.46
N LEU A 136 -11.82 6.19 -6.77
CA LEU A 136 -13.11 5.85 -7.35
C LEU A 136 -13.89 7.11 -7.75
N HIS A 137 -13.82 8.17 -6.96
CA HIS A 137 -14.45 9.45 -7.29
C HIS A 137 -13.85 10.06 -8.57
N VAL A 138 -12.53 10.09 -8.69
CA VAL A 138 -11.86 10.60 -9.90
C VAL A 138 -12.24 9.77 -11.13
N VAL A 139 -12.23 8.44 -11.02
CA VAL A 139 -12.62 7.56 -12.12
C VAL A 139 -14.07 7.77 -12.52
N SER A 140 -14.99 7.93 -11.55
CA SER A 140 -16.42 8.12 -11.84
C SER A 140 -16.77 9.44 -12.54
N HIS A 141 -15.88 10.43 -12.44
CA HIS A 141 -16.06 11.76 -13.07
C HIS A 141 -15.18 11.96 -14.32
N ALA A 142 -14.43 10.95 -14.71
CA ALA A 142 -13.65 11.02 -15.95
C ALA A 142 -14.56 11.12 -17.18
N PRO A 143 -14.20 11.91 -18.21
CA PRO A 143 -15.06 12.16 -19.40
C PRO A 143 -15.55 10.90 -20.08
N HIS A 144 -14.75 9.85 -20.10
CA HIS A 144 -15.06 8.56 -20.74
C HIS A 144 -15.52 7.46 -19.79
N ALA A 145 -15.76 7.77 -18.50
CA ALA A 145 -16.08 6.78 -17.48
C ALA A 145 -17.44 6.07 -17.69
N ARG A 146 -18.29 6.61 -18.55
CA ARG A 146 -19.67 6.12 -18.82
C ARG A 146 -19.92 5.84 -20.31
N GLU A 147 -18.90 5.93 -21.15
CA GLU A 147 -19.00 5.49 -22.53
C GLU A 147 -18.94 3.96 -22.57
N ASP A 148 -19.86 3.34 -23.31
CA ASP A 148 -19.85 1.90 -23.52
C ASP A 148 -18.54 1.52 -24.21
N PHE A 149 -17.91 0.42 -23.76
CA PHE A 149 -16.78 -0.15 -24.47
C PHE A 149 -17.29 -0.58 -25.85
N ASP A 150 -16.94 0.14 -26.91
CA ASP A 150 -17.10 -0.34 -28.26
C ASP A 150 -16.29 -1.63 -28.39
N VAL A 151 -17.00 -2.74 -28.35
CA VAL A 151 -16.45 -4.06 -28.62
C VAL A 151 -16.18 -4.10 -30.12
N GLN A 152 -15.01 -3.61 -30.51
CA GLN A 152 -14.51 -3.87 -31.88
C GLN A 152 -14.18 -5.36 -31.97
N HIS A 153 -15.08 -6.07 -32.66
CA HIS A 153 -14.87 -7.44 -33.11
C HIS A 153 -13.85 -7.48 -34.26
#